data_15a7f5636f661ac07be5a14210f57d94
#
_entry.id   15a7f5636f661ac07be5a14210f57d94
#
_cell.length_a   1.000
_cell.length_b   1.000
_cell.length_c   1.000
_cell.angle_alpha   90.00
_cell.angle_beta   90.00
_cell.angle_gamma   90.00
#
_symmetry.space_group_name_H-M   'P 1'
#
loop_
_entity.id
_entity.type
_entity.pdbx_description
1 polymer ?
#
loop_
_entity_poly.entity_id
_entity_poly.type
_entity_poly.pdbx_seq_one_letter_code
_entity_poly.pdbx_strand_id
1 'polypeptide(L)'
;MKSVILLVLIFINTSLVMAVPETNKVIRLLEGRHWEFREGPFKRLGEGADQRLREIADNTSLTNYLRFRALIALSLYDNEETGAHLERHARSGDSSFARRGFSSLTRAFSRSEPDRVRKVAVHLIESPEAQLRIAAAREMRKIDPPAFQKFLQMESKAWVREAVRE
;
A
#
# COMPACT_ATOMS: atom_id res chain seq x y z
N MET A 1 4.88 69.50 7.99
CA MET A 1 4.13 68.40 7.37
C MET A 1 5.07 67.20 7.25
N LYS A 2 4.89 66.16 8.08
CA LYS A 2 5.73 64.95 8.04
C LYS A 2 4.99 63.84 7.30
N SER A 3 5.48 63.51 6.10
CA SER A 3 4.92 62.38 5.34
C SER A 3 5.39 61.06 5.91
N VAL A 4 4.43 60.25 6.37
CA VAL A 4 4.68 58.89 6.81
C VAL A 4 4.52 57.97 5.58
N ILE A 5 5.62 57.38 5.13
CA ILE A 5 5.63 56.38 4.08
C ILE A 5 5.28 55.04 4.74
N LEU A 6 4.07 54.54 4.47
CA LEU A 6 3.61 53.20 4.90
C LEU A 6 4.18 52.16 3.96
N LEU A 7 5.20 51.41 4.42
CA LEU A 7 5.79 50.30 3.66
C LEU A 7 4.91 49.04 3.85
N VAL A 8 4.10 48.72 2.87
CA VAL A 8 3.30 47.48 2.87
C VAL A 8 4.19 46.33 2.38
N LEU A 9 4.64 45.50 3.31
CA LEU A 9 5.33 44.25 3.02
C LEU A 9 4.31 43.20 2.57
N ILE A 10 4.23 42.98 1.26
CA ILE A 10 3.45 41.87 0.67
C ILE A 10 4.28 40.59 0.86
N PHE A 11 3.91 39.76 1.84
CA PHE A 11 4.41 38.38 1.94
C PHE A 11 3.77 37.54 0.82
N ILE A 12 4.50 37.37 -0.26
CA ILE A 12 4.14 36.37 -1.28
C ILE A 12 4.46 34.99 -0.68
N ASN A 13 3.44 34.33 -0.14
CA ASN A 13 3.52 32.90 0.20
C ASN A 13 3.64 32.12 -1.12
N THR A 14 4.84 31.93 -1.62
CA THR A 14 5.12 30.94 -2.64
C THR A 14 5.06 29.55 -1.99
N SER A 15 3.85 28.98 -1.95
CA SER A 15 3.72 27.55 -1.71
C SER A 15 4.50 26.87 -2.82
N LEU A 16 5.65 26.26 -2.49
CA LEU A 16 6.33 25.35 -3.41
C LEU A 16 5.35 24.19 -3.67
N VAL A 17 4.63 24.26 -4.78
CA VAL A 17 3.89 23.11 -5.29
C VAL A 17 4.94 22.11 -5.75
N MET A 18 5.26 21.16 -4.88
CA MET A 18 6.18 20.07 -5.22
C MET A 18 5.55 19.27 -6.35
N ALA A 19 6.21 19.22 -7.48
CA ALA A 19 5.67 18.60 -8.69
C ALA A 19 5.67 17.07 -8.52
N VAL A 20 4.48 16.48 -8.62
CA VAL A 20 4.33 15.01 -8.68
C VAL A 20 5.18 14.47 -9.84
N PRO A 21 5.96 13.39 -9.64
CA PRO A 21 6.81 12.84 -10.69
C PRO A 21 6.04 12.51 -11.97
N GLU A 22 6.67 12.71 -13.12
CA GLU A 22 6.07 12.35 -14.41
C GLU A 22 5.75 10.85 -14.48
N THR A 23 4.58 10.54 -15.01
CA THR A 23 4.08 9.16 -15.11
C THR A 23 5.07 8.24 -15.81
N ASN A 24 5.65 8.67 -16.94
CA ASN A 24 6.60 7.88 -17.72
C ASN A 24 7.88 7.56 -16.95
N LYS A 25 8.34 8.47 -16.09
CA LYS A 25 9.50 8.24 -15.23
C LYS A 25 9.23 7.12 -14.23
N VAL A 26 8.03 7.10 -13.63
CA VAL A 26 7.63 6.06 -12.68
C VAL A 26 7.39 4.73 -13.39
N ILE A 27 6.71 4.73 -14.54
CA ILE A 27 6.45 3.53 -15.34
C ILE A 27 7.75 2.82 -15.70
N ARG A 28 8.79 3.54 -16.13
CA ARG A 28 10.11 2.94 -16.44
C ARG A 28 10.72 2.16 -15.26
N LEU A 29 10.44 2.57 -14.02
CA LEU A 29 10.89 1.84 -12.82
C LEU A 29 10.06 0.57 -12.54
N LEU A 30 8.86 0.51 -13.11
CA LEU A 30 7.94 -0.62 -12.98
C LEU A 30 8.06 -1.62 -14.14
N GLU A 31 8.73 -1.26 -15.22
CA GLU A 31 8.93 -2.09 -16.42
C GLU A 31 10.07 -3.09 -16.26
N GLY A 32 10.20 -3.95 -17.25
CA GLY A 32 11.27 -4.93 -17.38
C GLY A 32 10.84 -6.38 -17.14
N ARG A 33 11.42 -7.30 -17.95
CA ARG A 33 11.07 -8.73 -17.90
C ARG A 33 11.53 -9.40 -16.59
N HIS A 34 12.68 -8.99 -16.05
CA HIS A 34 13.26 -9.48 -14.80
C HIS A 34 13.18 -8.40 -13.72
N TRP A 35 11.98 -7.84 -13.52
CA TRP A 35 11.81 -6.78 -12.55
C TRP A 35 11.97 -7.30 -11.13
N GLU A 36 12.82 -6.64 -10.39
CA GLU A 36 13.02 -6.83 -8.96
C GLU A 36 12.67 -5.55 -8.22
N PHE A 37 11.98 -5.70 -7.10
CA PHE A 37 11.66 -4.55 -6.27
C PHE A 37 12.91 -4.02 -5.56
N ARG A 38 13.33 -2.82 -5.93
CA ARG A 38 14.45 -2.09 -5.33
C ARG A 38 13.97 -0.75 -4.81
N GLU A 39 14.08 -0.51 -3.52
CA GLU A 39 13.55 0.69 -2.86
C GLU A 39 14.22 2.00 -3.33
N GLY A 40 15.56 1.98 -3.50
CA GLY A 40 16.33 3.19 -3.79
C GLY A 40 15.83 4.02 -4.98
N PRO A 41 15.54 3.43 -6.14
CA PRO A 41 15.00 4.16 -7.28
C PRO A 41 13.67 4.88 -6.97
N PHE A 42 12.75 4.25 -6.23
CA PHE A 42 11.47 4.85 -5.86
C PHE A 42 11.64 5.97 -4.84
N LYS A 43 12.48 5.78 -3.83
CA LYS A 43 12.80 6.84 -2.83
C LYS A 43 13.42 8.09 -3.48
N ARG A 44 14.16 7.94 -4.59
CA ARG A 44 14.72 9.07 -5.35
C ARG A 44 13.71 9.81 -6.24
N LEU A 45 12.50 9.31 -6.38
CA LEU A 45 11.45 10.04 -7.11
C LEU A 45 11.02 11.32 -6.38
N GLY A 46 11.20 11.37 -5.06
CA GLY A 46 10.85 12.52 -4.24
C GLY A 46 9.37 12.54 -3.87
N GLU A 47 8.92 13.72 -3.48
CA GLU A 47 7.56 13.98 -3.03
C GLU A 47 6.52 13.72 -4.14
N GLY A 48 5.33 13.25 -3.78
CA GLY A 48 4.27 12.90 -4.72
C GLY A 48 4.47 11.58 -5.47
N ALA A 49 5.54 10.85 -5.20
CA ALA A 49 5.78 9.55 -5.82
C ALA A 49 4.72 8.52 -5.45
N ASP A 50 4.25 8.52 -4.21
CA ASP A 50 3.15 7.71 -3.73
C ASP A 50 1.83 8.04 -4.44
N GLN A 51 1.52 9.32 -4.64
CA GLN A 51 0.36 9.76 -5.43
C GLN A 51 0.44 9.18 -6.84
N ARG A 52 1.58 9.33 -7.52
CA ARG A 52 1.74 8.80 -8.88
C ARG A 52 1.61 7.28 -8.93
N LEU A 53 2.13 6.57 -7.94
CA LEU A 53 1.99 5.12 -7.84
C LEU A 53 0.54 4.69 -7.62
N ARG A 54 -0.26 5.42 -6.82
CA ARG A 54 -1.69 5.18 -6.66
C ARG A 54 -2.44 5.35 -7.98
N GLU A 55 -2.16 6.42 -8.71
CA GLU A 55 -2.75 6.67 -10.04
C GLU A 55 -2.42 5.53 -11.03
N ILE A 56 -1.18 5.03 -11.04
CA ILE A 56 -0.77 3.90 -11.89
C ILE A 56 -1.48 2.60 -11.46
N ALA A 57 -1.59 2.34 -10.17
CA ALA A 57 -2.27 1.15 -9.66
C ALA A 57 -3.76 1.11 -10.03
N ASP A 58 -4.40 2.27 -10.10
CA ASP A 58 -5.81 2.41 -10.45
C ASP A 58 -6.07 2.50 -11.96
N ASN A 59 -5.07 2.81 -12.76
CA ASN A 59 -5.24 3.00 -14.19
C ASN A 59 -5.51 1.68 -14.93
N THR A 60 -6.77 1.43 -15.24
CA THR A 60 -7.22 0.20 -15.92
C THR A 60 -6.77 0.09 -17.38
N SER A 61 -6.26 1.17 -17.99
CA SER A 61 -5.67 1.12 -19.34
C SER A 61 -4.26 0.53 -19.33
N LEU A 62 -3.61 0.45 -18.16
CA LEU A 62 -2.32 -0.20 -17.99
C LEU A 62 -2.47 -1.69 -17.73
N THR A 63 -1.43 -2.44 -18.08
CA THR A 63 -1.41 -3.89 -17.78
C THR A 63 -1.47 -4.15 -16.28
N ASN A 64 -2.12 -5.23 -15.86
CA ASN A 64 -2.17 -5.62 -14.46
C ASN A 64 -0.76 -5.79 -13.86
N TYR A 65 0.21 -6.14 -14.69
CA TYR A 65 1.60 -6.28 -14.30
C TYR A 65 2.20 -4.96 -13.75
N LEU A 66 2.01 -3.83 -14.46
CA LEU A 66 2.45 -2.51 -13.98
C LEU A 66 1.69 -2.08 -12.74
N ARG A 67 0.38 -2.30 -12.72
CA ARG A 67 -0.50 -1.98 -11.60
C ARG A 67 -0.11 -2.75 -10.33
N PHE A 68 0.19 -4.04 -10.45
CA PHE A 68 0.66 -4.85 -9.33
C PHE A 68 1.99 -4.37 -8.77
N ARG A 69 2.92 -3.97 -9.64
CA ARG A 69 4.21 -3.45 -9.24
C ARG A 69 4.10 -2.08 -8.58
N ALA A 70 3.15 -1.24 -9.02
CA ALA A 70 2.84 0.01 -8.35
C ALA A 70 2.33 -0.23 -6.93
N LEU A 71 1.42 -1.21 -6.71
CA LEU A 71 0.99 -1.61 -5.37
C LEU A 71 2.17 -2.08 -4.50
N ILE A 72 3.10 -2.85 -5.06
CA ILE A 72 4.30 -3.29 -4.33
C ILE A 72 5.16 -2.08 -3.95
N ALA A 73 5.38 -1.13 -4.86
CA ALA A 73 6.17 0.06 -4.60
C ALA A 73 5.53 0.99 -3.57
N LEU A 74 4.20 1.03 -3.48
CA LEU A 74 3.47 1.77 -2.45
C LEU A 74 3.80 1.31 -1.02
N SER A 75 4.30 0.09 -0.83
CA SER A 75 4.75 -0.36 0.49
C SER A 75 5.92 0.42 1.10
N LEU A 76 6.51 1.37 0.36
CA LEU A 76 7.55 2.29 0.85
C LEU A 76 7.00 3.53 1.54
N TYR A 77 5.70 3.79 1.42
CA TYR A 77 5.06 5.02 1.85
C TYR A 77 3.98 4.68 2.88
N ASP A 78 4.15 5.21 4.10
CA ASP A 78 3.32 4.90 5.27
C ASP A 78 2.39 6.06 5.66
N ASN A 79 1.95 6.85 4.66
CA ASN A 79 0.98 7.91 4.86
C ASN A 79 -0.48 7.41 4.76
N GLU A 80 -1.43 8.23 5.25
CA GLU A 80 -2.85 7.88 5.35
C GLU A 80 -3.46 7.53 3.98
N GLU A 81 -3.16 8.32 2.94
CA GLU A 81 -3.69 8.12 1.60
C GLU A 81 -3.22 6.79 0.99
N THR A 82 -1.97 6.43 1.23
CA THR A 82 -1.41 5.13 0.81
C THR A 82 -2.05 4.00 1.59
N GLY A 83 -2.23 4.16 2.91
CA GLY A 83 -2.91 3.18 3.75
C GLY A 83 -4.33 2.90 3.26
N ALA A 84 -5.14 3.93 3.09
CA ALA A 84 -6.52 3.81 2.59
C ALA A 84 -6.57 3.17 1.19
N HIS A 85 -5.63 3.53 0.31
CA HIS A 85 -5.53 2.96 -1.03
C HIS A 85 -5.21 1.46 -1.01
N LEU A 86 -4.23 1.03 -0.21
CA LEU A 86 -3.85 -0.37 -0.07
C LEU A 86 -4.95 -1.20 0.59
N GLU A 87 -5.67 -0.65 1.58
CA GLU A 87 -6.85 -1.29 2.18
C GLU A 87 -7.95 -1.54 1.15
N ARG A 88 -8.26 -0.55 0.31
CA ARG A 88 -9.26 -0.69 -0.75
C ARG A 88 -8.89 -1.81 -1.72
N HIS A 89 -7.63 -1.90 -2.14
CA HIS A 89 -7.15 -2.99 -3.00
C HIS A 89 -7.17 -4.33 -2.28
N ALA A 90 -6.79 -4.38 -1.01
CA ALA A 90 -6.82 -5.61 -0.21
C ALA A 90 -8.25 -6.18 -0.03
N ARG A 91 -9.27 -5.33 -0.11
CA ARG A 91 -10.69 -5.71 -0.04
C ARG A 91 -11.35 -5.87 -1.41
N SER A 92 -10.59 -5.81 -2.49
CA SER A 92 -11.15 -5.96 -3.84
C SER A 92 -11.64 -7.39 -4.10
N GLY A 93 -12.63 -7.53 -4.99
CA GLY A 93 -13.12 -8.84 -5.42
C GLY A 93 -12.12 -9.62 -6.29
N ASP A 94 -11.09 -8.95 -6.84
CA ASP A 94 -10.00 -9.62 -7.56
C ASP A 94 -8.93 -10.11 -6.57
N SER A 95 -8.81 -11.42 -6.44
CA SER A 95 -7.89 -12.05 -5.48
C SER A 95 -6.42 -11.70 -5.73
N SER A 96 -6.04 -11.39 -6.97
CA SER A 96 -4.68 -10.98 -7.32
C SER A 96 -4.37 -9.57 -6.81
N PHE A 97 -5.31 -8.62 -6.94
CA PHE A 97 -5.20 -7.29 -6.36
C PHE A 97 -5.30 -7.35 -4.84
N ALA A 98 -6.25 -8.12 -4.29
CA ALA A 98 -6.43 -8.28 -2.86
C ALA A 98 -5.15 -8.78 -2.17
N ARG A 99 -4.51 -9.80 -2.72
CA ARG A 99 -3.27 -10.35 -2.19
C ARG A 99 -2.13 -9.33 -2.20
N ARG A 100 -1.98 -8.56 -3.28
CA ARG A 100 -0.92 -7.56 -3.40
C ARG A 100 -1.18 -6.34 -2.53
N GLY A 101 -2.42 -5.88 -2.49
CA GLY A 101 -2.84 -4.80 -1.61
C GLY A 101 -2.56 -5.15 -0.14
N PHE A 102 -2.98 -6.34 0.30
CA PHE A 102 -2.75 -6.78 1.67
C PHE A 102 -1.26 -6.97 1.99
N SER A 103 -0.49 -7.59 1.10
CA SER A 103 0.96 -7.77 1.30
C SER A 103 1.69 -6.42 1.41
N SER A 104 1.31 -5.44 0.59
CA SER A 104 1.91 -4.10 0.64
C SER A 104 1.46 -3.32 1.87
N LEU A 105 0.19 -3.44 2.28
CA LEU A 105 -0.34 -2.87 3.52
C LEU A 105 0.41 -3.41 4.73
N THR A 106 0.56 -4.73 4.83
CA THR A 106 1.32 -5.39 5.88
C THR A 106 2.75 -4.88 5.94
N ARG A 107 3.42 -4.81 4.80
CA ARG A 107 4.82 -4.35 4.73
C ARG A 107 4.99 -2.92 5.21
N ALA A 108 4.07 -2.01 4.85
CA ALA A 108 4.13 -0.61 5.22
C ALA A 108 3.71 -0.36 6.66
N PHE A 109 2.64 -1.03 7.15
CA PHE A 109 1.92 -0.61 8.34
C PHE A 109 1.92 -1.59 9.52
N SER A 110 2.44 -2.82 9.39
CA SER A 110 2.40 -3.79 10.51
C SER A 110 3.07 -3.30 11.80
N ARG A 111 4.06 -2.41 11.69
CA ARG A 111 4.78 -1.88 12.85
C ARG A 111 4.17 -0.58 13.38
N SER A 112 3.78 0.32 12.49
CA SER A 112 3.25 1.64 12.86
C SER A 112 1.76 1.61 13.17
N GLU A 113 0.98 0.83 12.43
CA GLU A 113 -0.47 0.75 12.54
C GLU A 113 -0.98 -0.70 12.49
N PRO A 114 -0.63 -1.57 13.46
CA PRO A 114 -1.03 -2.98 13.45
C PRO A 114 -2.55 -3.18 13.44
N ASP A 115 -3.32 -2.26 14.01
CA ASP A 115 -4.79 -2.29 14.01
C ASP A 115 -5.39 -2.10 12.62
N ARG A 116 -4.76 -1.28 11.76
CA ARG A 116 -5.14 -1.13 10.36
C ARG A 116 -5.01 -2.45 9.63
N VAL A 117 -3.87 -3.11 9.78
CA VAL A 117 -3.59 -4.41 9.17
C VAL A 117 -4.54 -5.48 9.71
N ARG A 118 -4.78 -5.50 11.04
CA ARG A 118 -5.69 -6.44 11.68
C ARG A 118 -7.11 -6.34 11.13
N LYS A 119 -7.65 -5.14 10.96
CA LYS A 119 -9.01 -4.92 10.39
C LYS A 119 -9.16 -5.54 8.99
N VAL A 120 -8.12 -5.47 8.18
CA VAL A 120 -8.12 -6.09 6.83
C VAL A 120 -7.94 -7.61 6.94
N ALA A 121 -7.04 -8.08 7.79
CA ALA A 121 -6.82 -9.50 8.01
C ALA A 121 -8.08 -10.24 8.48
N VAL A 122 -8.85 -9.65 9.42
CA VAL A 122 -10.16 -10.18 9.87
C VAL A 122 -11.12 -10.36 8.70
N HIS A 123 -11.16 -9.45 7.76
CA HIS A 123 -11.98 -9.59 6.55
C HIS A 123 -11.47 -10.71 5.63
N LEU A 124 -10.16 -10.82 5.46
CA LEU A 124 -9.55 -11.76 4.52
C LEU A 124 -9.52 -13.22 5.01
N ILE A 125 -9.57 -13.47 6.32
CA ILE A 125 -9.68 -14.85 6.84
C ILE A 125 -11.01 -15.52 6.50
N GLU A 126 -12.02 -14.74 6.12
CA GLU A 126 -13.32 -15.23 5.65
C GLU A 126 -13.41 -15.38 4.13
N SER A 127 -12.35 -15.04 3.41
CA SER A 127 -12.30 -15.11 1.95
C SER A 127 -12.54 -16.55 1.43
N PRO A 128 -13.27 -16.74 0.34
CA PRO A 128 -13.35 -18.03 -0.35
C PRO A 128 -11.97 -18.48 -0.85
N GLU A 129 -11.07 -17.55 -1.15
CA GLU A 129 -9.74 -17.82 -1.67
C GLU A 129 -8.76 -18.22 -0.56
N ALA A 130 -8.34 -19.49 -0.57
CA ALA A 130 -7.45 -20.04 0.47
C ALA A 130 -6.14 -19.27 0.61
N GLN A 131 -5.57 -18.76 -0.48
CA GLN A 131 -4.32 -17.99 -0.45
C GLN A 131 -4.48 -16.66 0.30
N LEU A 132 -5.65 -16.03 0.23
CA LEU A 132 -5.94 -14.83 1.00
C LEU A 132 -6.10 -15.17 2.49
N ARG A 133 -6.79 -16.26 2.82
CA ARG A 133 -6.91 -16.73 4.21
C ARG A 133 -5.54 -17.06 4.82
N ILE A 134 -4.67 -17.74 4.06
CA ILE A 134 -3.30 -18.05 4.51
C ILE A 134 -2.51 -16.76 4.79
N ALA A 135 -2.53 -15.81 3.85
CA ALA A 135 -1.81 -14.55 4.01
C ALA A 135 -2.29 -13.78 5.25
N ALA A 136 -3.60 -13.68 5.44
CA ALA A 136 -4.21 -13.02 6.57
C ALA A 136 -3.90 -13.73 7.90
N ALA A 137 -4.03 -15.05 7.95
CA ALA A 137 -3.76 -15.83 9.15
C ALA A 137 -2.28 -15.77 9.58
N ARG A 138 -1.34 -15.79 8.63
CA ARG A 138 0.09 -15.61 8.92
C ARG A 138 0.38 -14.26 9.57
N GLU A 139 -0.31 -13.21 9.14
CA GLU A 139 -0.15 -11.91 9.76
C GLU A 139 -0.84 -11.84 11.11
N MET A 140 -2.05 -12.39 11.26
CA MET A 140 -2.75 -12.49 12.56
C MET A 140 -1.95 -13.25 13.59
N ARG A 141 -1.18 -14.27 13.20
CA ARG A 141 -0.27 -14.99 14.12
C ARG A 141 0.68 -14.04 14.86
N LYS A 142 1.09 -12.94 14.21
CA LYS A 142 2.04 -11.97 14.76
C LYS A 142 1.34 -10.86 15.56
N ILE A 143 0.21 -10.36 15.07
CA ILE A 143 -0.44 -9.17 15.60
C ILE A 143 -1.66 -9.45 16.48
N ASP A 144 -2.29 -10.62 16.33
CA ASP A 144 -3.47 -11.07 17.10
C ASP A 144 -3.47 -12.59 17.29
N PRO A 145 -2.59 -13.14 18.13
CA PRO A 145 -2.50 -14.59 18.37
C PRO A 145 -3.82 -15.25 18.78
N PRO A 146 -4.68 -14.64 19.62
CA PRO A 146 -5.98 -15.23 19.94
C PRO A 146 -6.88 -15.43 18.72
N ALA A 147 -6.96 -14.43 17.84
CA ALA A 147 -7.74 -14.53 16.60
C ALA A 147 -7.14 -15.57 15.63
N PHE A 148 -5.83 -15.70 15.59
CA PHE A 148 -5.17 -16.78 14.84
C PHE A 148 -5.55 -18.17 15.35
N GLN A 149 -5.58 -18.40 16.67
CA GLN A 149 -6.01 -19.67 17.25
C GLN A 149 -7.47 -19.99 16.89
N LYS A 150 -8.35 -18.99 16.96
CA LYS A 150 -9.75 -19.15 16.53
C LYS A 150 -9.83 -19.53 15.04
N PHE A 151 -9.05 -18.89 14.18
CA PHE A 151 -8.97 -19.26 12.75
C PHE A 151 -8.58 -20.72 12.57
N LEU A 152 -7.55 -21.22 13.28
CA LEU A 152 -7.11 -22.62 13.19
C LEU A 152 -8.20 -23.62 13.56
N GLN A 153 -9.08 -23.26 14.50
CA GLN A 153 -10.21 -24.09 14.91
C GLN A 153 -11.33 -24.12 13.86
N MET A 154 -11.54 -23.01 13.17
CA MET A 154 -12.63 -22.83 12.21
C MET A 154 -12.28 -23.23 10.77
N GLU A 155 -11.00 -23.18 10.40
CA GLU A 155 -10.55 -23.51 9.03
C GLU A 155 -10.74 -25.01 8.74
N SER A 156 -11.60 -25.31 7.77
CA SER A 156 -11.94 -26.69 7.41
C SER A 156 -10.85 -27.44 6.63
N LYS A 157 -10.05 -26.69 5.84
CA LYS A 157 -9.03 -27.29 4.97
C LYS A 157 -7.75 -27.58 5.74
N ALA A 158 -7.41 -28.85 5.93
CA ALA A 158 -6.21 -29.28 6.65
C ALA A 158 -4.93 -28.66 6.11
N TRP A 159 -4.75 -28.62 4.78
CA TRP A 159 -3.58 -28.06 4.14
C TRP A 159 -3.43 -26.53 4.38
N VAL A 160 -4.56 -25.79 4.54
CA VAL A 160 -4.51 -24.36 4.90
C VAL A 160 -4.00 -24.20 6.34
N ARG A 161 -4.52 -25.03 7.28
CA ARG A 161 -4.04 -25.02 8.66
C ARG A 161 -2.54 -25.34 8.78
N GLU A 162 -2.05 -26.25 7.95
CA GLU A 162 -0.63 -26.59 7.89
C GLU A 162 0.20 -25.44 7.33
N ALA A 163 -0.20 -24.88 6.17
CA ALA A 163 0.49 -23.79 5.52
C ALA A 163 0.67 -22.53 6.38
N VAL A 164 -0.21 -22.28 7.36
CA VAL A 164 -0.08 -21.09 8.23
C VAL A 164 0.77 -21.34 9.47
N ARG A 165 1.15 -22.58 9.76
CA ARG A 165 2.02 -22.95 10.90
C ARG A 165 3.50 -22.87 10.55
N GLU A 166 3.83 -23.03 9.28
CA GLU A 166 5.17 -22.82 8.74
C GLU A 166 5.57 -21.31 8.80
#